data_e4029942cc6f2591e0339abbc4002278
#
_entry.id   e4029942cc6f2591e0339abbc4002278
#
_cell.length_a   1.000
_cell.length_b   1.000
_cell.length_c   1.000
_cell.angle_alpha   90.00
_cell.angle_beta   90.00
_cell.angle_gamma   90.00
#
_symmetry.space_group_name_H-M   'P 1'
#
loop_
_entity.id
_entity.type
_entity.pdbx_description
1 polymer ?
#
loop_
_entity_poly.entity_id
_entity_poly.type
_entity_poly.pdbx_seq_one_letter_code
_entity_poly.pdbx_strand_id
1 'polypeptide(L)'
;MKKFLKYSVLLIMAGIFFLGRAKAQVYKTNNGEITFVSKTDFKEFKAVNNNVSAAASFFGKVQFRVPINSFIFKSALMQEHFQENYMESSTYPNASFKGLIIEPEKFKLSSKSQKVKVKGMLNIHGVDHEELVNGTIQETKDGVVLKADFSIELEDYNINIPKNNINDIAEFIEINVDCLLINKPKK
;
A
#
# COMPACT_ATOMS: atom_id res chain seq x y z
N MET A 1 19.05 21.02 -55.31
CA MET A 1 17.86 20.91 -54.43
C MET A 1 17.56 19.49 -53.96
N LYS A 2 17.56 18.46 -54.82
CA LYS A 2 17.21 17.06 -54.40
C LYS A 2 18.17 16.39 -53.40
N LYS A 3 19.44 16.80 -53.30
CA LYS A 3 20.42 16.22 -52.33
C LYS A 3 20.21 16.76 -50.92
N PHE A 4 19.86 18.04 -50.73
CA PHE A 4 19.61 18.65 -49.41
C PHE A 4 18.38 18.06 -48.73
N LEU A 5 17.32 17.71 -49.49
CA LEU A 5 16.11 17.13 -48.97
C LEU A 5 16.35 15.72 -48.40
N LYS A 6 17.25 14.91 -49.01
CA LYS A 6 17.60 13.56 -48.50
C LYS A 6 18.31 13.58 -47.14
N TYR A 7 19.19 14.56 -46.90
CA TYR A 7 19.89 14.68 -45.61
C TYR A 7 18.99 15.23 -44.51
N SER A 8 18.05 16.13 -44.84
CA SER A 8 17.05 16.61 -43.87
C SER A 8 16.13 15.50 -43.37
N VAL A 9 15.69 14.58 -44.22
CA VAL A 9 14.84 13.44 -43.84
C VAL A 9 15.63 12.44 -43.00
N LEU A 10 16.92 12.21 -43.30
CA LEU A 10 17.77 11.30 -42.53
C LEU A 10 18.06 11.84 -41.12
N LEU A 11 18.21 13.15 -40.96
CA LEU A 11 18.41 13.79 -39.64
C LEU A 11 17.14 13.76 -38.77
N ILE A 12 15.95 13.87 -39.37
CA ILE A 12 14.69 13.75 -38.65
C ILE A 12 14.44 12.30 -38.18
N MET A 13 14.78 11.30 -39.03
CA MET A 13 14.69 9.89 -38.63
C MET A 13 15.68 9.52 -37.52
N ALA A 14 16.88 10.08 -37.47
CA ALA A 14 17.86 9.83 -36.41
C ALA A 14 17.43 10.44 -35.06
N GLY A 15 16.68 11.54 -35.07
CA GLY A 15 16.17 12.22 -33.86
C GLY A 15 15.05 11.44 -33.14
N ILE A 16 14.30 10.61 -33.85
CA ILE A 16 13.16 9.85 -33.27
C ILE A 16 13.65 8.61 -32.46
N PHE A 17 14.85 8.12 -32.71
CA PHE A 17 15.40 6.95 -32.02
C PHE A 17 15.93 7.23 -30.60
N PHE A 18 16.05 8.53 -30.19
CA PHE A 18 16.52 8.92 -28.87
C PHE A 18 15.43 9.25 -27.86
N LEU A 19 14.19 8.89 -28.13
CA LEU A 19 13.14 8.85 -27.08
C LEU A 19 13.48 7.70 -26.12
N GLY A 20 14.46 7.91 -25.29
CA GLY A 20 14.84 7.01 -24.22
C GLY A 20 13.58 6.68 -23.40
N ARG A 21 13.21 5.40 -23.36
CA ARG A 21 12.13 4.92 -22.48
C ARG A 21 12.54 5.28 -21.06
N ALA A 22 11.97 6.33 -20.49
CA ALA A 22 12.09 6.62 -19.08
C ALA A 22 11.52 5.42 -18.32
N LYS A 23 12.39 4.55 -17.83
CA LYS A 23 11.97 3.44 -16.97
C LYS A 23 11.47 4.06 -15.69
N ALA A 24 10.17 3.97 -15.44
CA ALA A 24 9.61 4.36 -14.16
C ALA A 24 10.35 3.61 -13.06
N GLN A 25 11.04 4.35 -12.20
CA GLN A 25 11.70 3.78 -11.03
C GLN A 25 10.62 3.28 -10.07
N VAL A 26 10.67 2.00 -9.72
CA VAL A 26 9.71 1.36 -8.81
C VAL A 26 10.46 0.77 -7.64
N TYR A 27 10.09 1.20 -6.46
CA TYR A 27 10.56 0.67 -5.18
C TYR A 27 9.59 -0.41 -4.72
N LYS A 28 10.10 -1.51 -4.13
CA LYS A 28 9.29 -2.66 -3.71
C LYS A 28 9.80 -3.27 -2.42
N THR A 29 8.87 -3.91 -1.70
CA THR A 29 9.18 -4.80 -0.57
C THR A 29 8.25 -6.00 -0.59
N ASN A 30 8.62 -7.09 0.11
CA ASN A 30 7.77 -8.23 0.42
C ASN A 30 7.73 -8.51 1.94
N ASN A 31 8.36 -7.66 2.72
CA ASN A 31 8.47 -7.75 4.17
C ASN A 31 8.12 -6.42 4.85
N GLY A 32 7.16 -5.68 4.29
CA GLY A 32 6.56 -4.54 4.95
C GLY A 32 5.78 -4.97 6.18
N GLU A 33 5.67 -4.09 7.17
CA GLU A 33 4.91 -4.31 8.37
C GLU A 33 3.57 -3.57 8.31
N ILE A 34 2.51 -4.27 8.69
CA ILE A 34 1.21 -3.68 9.04
C ILE A 34 0.81 -4.20 10.40
N THR A 35 0.47 -3.27 11.27
CA THR A 35 -0.16 -3.55 12.57
C THR A 35 -1.60 -3.08 12.52
N PHE A 36 -2.52 -3.86 13.07
CA PHE A 36 -3.83 -3.34 13.42
C PHE A 36 -4.09 -3.43 14.93
N VAL A 37 -4.91 -2.51 15.42
CA VAL A 37 -5.32 -2.42 16.82
C VAL A 37 -6.82 -2.24 16.89
N SER A 38 -7.49 -3.13 17.62
CA SER A 38 -8.86 -2.98 18.07
C SER A 38 -8.84 -2.60 19.54
N LYS A 39 -9.36 -1.42 19.89
CA LYS A 39 -9.33 -0.90 21.25
C LYS A 39 -10.69 -0.43 21.69
N THR A 40 -11.18 -1.03 22.77
CA THR A 40 -12.38 -0.61 23.49
C THR A 40 -11.99 -0.18 24.91
N ASP A 41 -12.95 0.29 25.69
CA ASP A 41 -12.72 0.62 27.10
C ASP A 41 -12.34 -0.61 27.95
N PHE A 42 -12.64 -1.81 27.46
CA PHE A 42 -12.47 -3.07 28.20
C PHE A 42 -11.30 -3.91 27.71
N LYS A 43 -11.00 -3.86 26.41
CA LYS A 43 -10.02 -4.75 25.79
C LYS A 43 -9.24 -4.06 24.68
N GLU A 44 -8.01 -4.52 24.49
CA GLU A 44 -7.16 -4.16 23.38
C GLU A 44 -6.63 -5.44 22.70
N PHE A 45 -6.83 -5.53 21.40
CA PHE A 45 -6.27 -6.58 20.55
C PHE A 45 -5.33 -5.97 19.53
N LYS A 46 -4.16 -6.57 19.43
CA LYS A 46 -3.15 -6.15 18.46
C LYS A 46 -2.67 -7.35 17.67
N ALA A 47 -2.56 -7.19 16.35
CA ALA A 47 -1.90 -8.16 15.49
C ALA A 47 -0.92 -7.48 14.55
N VAL A 48 0.14 -8.20 14.18
CA VAL A 48 1.22 -7.72 13.33
C VAL A 48 1.40 -8.65 12.15
N ASN A 49 1.55 -8.07 10.96
CA ASN A 49 1.87 -8.80 9.73
C ASN A 49 3.16 -8.23 9.13
N ASN A 50 4.21 -9.07 9.04
CA ASN A 50 5.52 -8.73 8.49
C ASN A 50 5.73 -9.27 7.07
N ASN A 51 4.68 -9.77 6.40
CA ASN A 51 4.74 -10.36 5.06
C ASN A 51 3.98 -9.49 4.03
N VAL A 52 3.95 -8.19 4.25
CA VAL A 52 3.26 -7.25 3.35
C VAL A 52 4.10 -6.99 2.11
N SER A 53 3.50 -7.21 0.95
CA SER A 53 4.08 -6.78 -0.32
C SER A 53 3.63 -5.35 -0.63
N ALA A 54 4.57 -4.46 -0.88
CA ALA A 54 4.28 -3.10 -1.26
C ALA A 54 5.14 -2.64 -2.45
N ALA A 55 4.58 -1.74 -3.26
CA ALA A 55 5.29 -1.10 -4.36
C ALA A 55 4.90 0.39 -4.45
N ALA A 56 5.90 1.24 -4.71
CA ALA A 56 5.70 2.65 -4.99
C ALA A 56 6.46 3.05 -6.26
N SER A 57 5.82 3.83 -7.12
CA SER A 57 6.45 4.39 -8.31
C SER A 57 6.86 5.84 -8.10
N PHE A 58 7.86 6.29 -8.84
CA PHE A 58 8.26 7.70 -8.87
C PHE A 58 7.11 8.66 -9.23
N PHE A 59 6.07 8.17 -9.91
CA PHE A 59 4.88 8.95 -10.28
C PHE A 59 3.77 8.94 -9.22
N GLY A 60 4.08 8.55 -7.99
CA GLY A 60 3.15 8.59 -6.86
C GLY A 60 2.13 7.45 -6.81
N LYS A 61 2.22 6.45 -7.67
CA LYS A 61 1.37 5.24 -7.55
C LYS A 61 1.89 4.37 -6.41
N VAL A 62 0.99 3.93 -5.55
CA VAL A 62 1.29 2.99 -4.45
C VAL A 62 0.36 1.79 -4.53
N GLN A 63 0.88 0.62 -4.18
CA GLN A 63 0.14 -0.64 -4.16
C GLN A 63 0.59 -1.47 -2.98
N PHE A 64 -0.38 -2.09 -2.30
CA PHE A 64 -0.16 -3.02 -1.21
C PHE A 64 -0.94 -4.31 -1.44
N ARG A 65 -0.37 -5.42 -1.00
CA ARG A 65 -1.02 -6.71 -0.86
C ARG A 65 -0.67 -7.28 0.50
N VAL A 66 -1.69 -7.62 1.27
CA VAL A 66 -1.60 -8.01 2.67
C VAL A 66 -2.21 -9.42 2.82
N PRO A 67 -1.39 -10.47 2.96
CA PRO A 67 -1.90 -11.81 3.21
C PRO A 67 -2.57 -11.87 4.58
N ILE A 68 -3.85 -12.22 4.64
CA ILE A 68 -4.63 -12.24 5.90
C ILE A 68 -4.08 -13.27 6.89
N ASN A 69 -3.69 -14.45 6.40
CA ASN A 69 -3.14 -15.52 7.25
C ASN A 69 -1.77 -15.21 7.86
N SER A 70 -1.13 -14.09 7.44
CA SER A 70 0.17 -13.68 7.98
C SER A 70 0.07 -12.76 9.20
N PHE A 71 -1.13 -12.38 9.62
CA PHE A 71 -1.29 -11.67 10.88
C PHE A 71 -1.04 -12.58 12.07
N ILE A 72 -0.22 -12.12 13.00
CA ILE A 72 0.18 -12.86 14.21
C ILE A 72 -0.41 -12.16 15.43
N PHE A 73 -1.16 -12.91 16.21
CA PHE A 73 -1.75 -12.51 17.48
C PHE A 73 -0.97 -13.09 18.66
N LYS A 74 -1.11 -12.50 19.84
CA LYS A 74 -0.60 -13.10 21.09
C LYS A 74 -1.32 -14.38 21.48
N SER A 75 -2.58 -14.55 21.09
CA SER A 75 -3.43 -15.72 21.38
C SER A 75 -3.71 -16.48 20.10
N ALA A 76 -3.43 -17.78 20.10
CA ALA A 76 -3.74 -18.66 18.96
C ALA A 76 -5.25 -18.73 18.68
N LEU A 77 -6.08 -18.77 19.73
CA LEU A 77 -7.54 -18.77 19.59
C LEU A 77 -8.05 -17.48 18.92
N MET A 78 -7.47 -16.33 19.27
CA MET A 78 -7.85 -15.08 18.62
C MET A 78 -7.41 -15.03 17.16
N GLN A 79 -6.24 -15.57 16.85
CA GLN A 79 -5.76 -15.69 15.49
C GLN A 79 -6.68 -16.56 14.64
N GLU A 80 -7.11 -17.69 15.17
CA GLU A 80 -8.09 -18.59 14.53
C GLU A 80 -9.42 -17.88 14.28
N HIS A 81 -10.00 -17.23 15.32
CA HIS A 81 -11.25 -16.47 15.17
C HIS A 81 -11.13 -15.34 14.14
N PHE A 82 -10.00 -14.61 14.14
CA PHE A 82 -9.74 -13.58 13.15
C PHE A 82 -9.73 -14.16 11.74
N GLN A 83 -9.03 -15.27 11.53
CA GLN A 83 -8.89 -15.87 10.20
C GLN A 83 -10.18 -16.50 9.69
N GLU A 84 -10.93 -17.18 10.56
CA GLU A 84 -12.08 -17.99 10.18
C GLU A 84 -13.40 -17.23 10.26
N ASN A 85 -13.62 -16.48 11.36
CA ASN A 85 -14.93 -15.91 11.65
C ASN A 85 -15.08 -14.44 11.23
N TYR A 86 -13.98 -13.68 11.20
CA TYR A 86 -14.04 -12.27 10.84
C TYR A 86 -13.56 -11.99 9.42
N MET A 87 -12.42 -12.58 9.04
CA MET A 87 -11.81 -12.32 7.74
C MET A 87 -12.11 -13.38 6.69
N GLU A 88 -12.68 -14.53 7.09
CA GLU A 88 -12.95 -15.65 6.18
C GLU A 88 -11.78 -15.88 5.21
N SER A 89 -10.58 -16.03 5.78
CA SER A 89 -9.31 -15.94 5.03
C SER A 89 -9.12 -17.05 3.99
N SER A 90 -9.89 -18.12 4.05
CA SER A 90 -9.97 -19.15 3.00
C SER A 90 -10.66 -18.63 1.74
N THR A 91 -11.63 -17.73 1.88
CA THR A 91 -12.38 -17.09 0.78
C THR A 91 -11.73 -15.80 0.35
N TYR A 92 -11.28 -14.99 1.32
CA TYR A 92 -10.66 -13.66 1.11
C TYR A 92 -9.21 -13.66 1.63
N PRO A 93 -8.28 -14.34 0.94
CA PRO A 93 -6.93 -14.58 1.47
C PRO A 93 -6.05 -13.33 1.55
N ASN A 94 -6.44 -12.22 0.89
CA ASN A 94 -5.64 -11.01 0.87
C ASN A 94 -6.53 -9.77 0.97
N ALA A 95 -6.07 -8.77 1.73
CA ALA A 95 -6.46 -7.39 1.54
C ALA A 95 -5.51 -6.71 0.54
N SER A 96 -5.97 -5.65 -0.12
CA SER A 96 -5.15 -4.89 -1.07
C SER A 96 -5.50 -3.41 -1.09
N PHE A 97 -4.51 -2.57 -1.38
CA PHE A 97 -4.72 -1.15 -1.63
C PHE A 97 -4.04 -0.74 -2.93
N LYS A 98 -4.73 0.06 -3.74
CA LYS A 98 -4.18 0.66 -4.97
C LYS A 98 -4.54 2.14 -4.98
N GLY A 99 -3.54 2.99 -4.85
CA GLY A 99 -3.76 4.42 -4.74
C GLY A 99 -2.76 5.26 -5.53
N LEU A 100 -3.06 6.56 -5.58
CA LEU A 100 -2.24 7.59 -6.18
C LEU A 100 -2.10 8.74 -5.18
N ILE A 101 -0.89 9.25 -5.01
CA ILE A 101 -0.64 10.49 -4.26
C ILE A 101 -1.45 11.61 -4.91
N ILE A 102 -2.16 12.41 -4.11
CA ILE A 102 -2.87 13.58 -4.59
C ILE A 102 -1.83 14.61 -5.04
N GLU A 103 -2.06 15.24 -6.21
CA GLU A 103 -1.15 16.19 -6.86
C GLU A 103 0.25 15.61 -7.09
N PRO A 104 0.35 14.47 -7.79
CA PRO A 104 1.61 13.76 -7.97
C PRO A 104 2.66 14.60 -8.72
N GLU A 105 2.26 15.61 -9.48
CA GLU A 105 3.15 16.56 -10.18
C GLU A 105 3.89 17.51 -9.22
N LYS A 106 3.35 17.73 -8.02
CA LYS A 106 3.99 18.52 -6.95
C LYS A 106 4.88 17.66 -6.05
N PHE A 107 4.74 16.33 -6.13
CA PHE A 107 5.50 15.39 -5.31
C PHE A 107 6.90 15.20 -5.87
N LYS A 108 7.91 15.35 -4.99
CA LYS A 108 9.32 15.04 -5.29
C LYS A 108 9.89 14.24 -4.14
N LEU A 109 10.26 13.00 -4.41
CA LEU A 109 10.92 12.16 -3.41
C LEU A 109 12.21 12.85 -2.91
N SER A 110 12.40 12.92 -1.59
CA SER A 110 13.53 13.57 -0.96
C SER A 110 13.94 12.86 0.34
N SER A 111 15.13 13.20 0.84
CA SER A 111 15.64 12.69 2.13
C SER A 111 14.92 13.25 3.35
N LYS A 112 14.13 14.31 3.20
CA LYS A 112 13.25 14.80 4.27
C LYS A 112 11.93 14.05 4.23
N SER A 113 11.44 13.63 5.40
CA SER A 113 10.10 13.05 5.51
C SER A 113 9.04 14.05 5.07
N GLN A 114 8.17 13.64 4.14
CA GLN A 114 7.13 14.47 3.56
C GLN A 114 5.78 13.87 3.85
N LYS A 115 4.83 14.71 4.28
CA LYS A 115 3.42 14.31 4.40
C LYS A 115 2.82 14.19 3.01
N VAL A 116 2.11 13.10 2.77
CA VAL A 116 1.38 12.83 1.53
C VAL A 116 -0.05 12.42 1.84
N LYS A 117 -0.95 12.70 0.90
CA LYS A 117 -2.31 12.13 0.90
C LYS A 117 -2.42 11.21 -0.30
N VAL A 118 -2.90 10.00 -0.07
CA VAL A 118 -3.08 8.99 -1.11
C VAL A 118 -4.56 8.66 -1.21
N LYS A 119 -5.13 8.88 -2.37
CA LYS A 119 -6.50 8.46 -2.67
C LYS A 119 -6.43 7.13 -3.41
N GLY A 120 -7.22 6.15 -2.98
CA GLY A 120 -7.18 4.83 -3.59
C GLY A 120 -8.32 3.93 -3.19
N MET A 121 -8.32 2.74 -3.78
CA MET A 121 -9.26 1.68 -3.50
C MET A 121 -8.64 0.68 -2.53
N LEU A 122 -9.25 0.52 -1.37
CA LEU A 122 -8.91 -0.47 -0.34
C LEU A 122 -9.90 -1.62 -0.46
N ASN A 123 -9.39 -2.82 -0.69
CA ASN A 123 -10.17 -4.05 -0.70
C ASN A 123 -9.87 -4.83 0.58
N ILE A 124 -10.90 -5.08 1.38
CA ILE A 124 -10.86 -5.93 2.57
C ILE A 124 -12.09 -6.83 2.51
N HIS A 125 -11.95 -8.12 2.86
CA HIS A 125 -13.06 -9.08 2.92
C HIS A 125 -13.91 -9.11 1.63
N GLY A 126 -13.24 -8.90 0.46
CA GLY A 126 -13.87 -8.86 -0.85
C GLY A 126 -14.64 -7.57 -1.19
N VAL A 127 -14.71 -6.60 -0.27
CA VAL A 127 -15.38 -5.31 -0.45
C VAL A 127 -14.38 -4.24 -0.83
N ASP A 128 -14.67 -3.49 -1.89
CA ASP A 128 -13.90 -2.33 -2.33
C ASP A 128 -14.48 -1.05 -1.72
N HIS A 129 -13.64 -0.28 -1.03
CA HIS A 129 -13.98 1.03 -0.49
C HIS A 129 -12.95 2.07 -0.90
N GLU A 130 -13.41 3.28 -1.27
CA GLU A 130 -12.51 4.38 -1.63
C GLU A 130 -12.00 5.07 -0.37
N GLU A 131 -10.67 5.06 -0.16
CA GLU A 131 -10.03 5.63 1.00
C GLU A 131 -9.13 6.81 0.67
N LEU A 132 -9.09 7.76 1.60
CA LEU A 132 -8.14 8.87 1.62
C LEU A 132 -7.17 8.70 2.79
N VAL A 133 -6.02 8.12 2.51
CA VAL A 133 -5.01 7.79 3.52
C VAL A 133 -3.98 8.91 3.64
N ASN A 134 -3.77 9.39 4.86
CA ASN A 134 -2.66 10.28 5.18
C ASN A 134 -1.43 9.45 5.56
N GLY A 135 -0.27 9.86 5.06
CA GLY A 135 0.96 9.16 5.35
C GLY A 135 2.20 10.04 5.20
N THR A 136 3.34 9.42 5.34
CA THR A 136 4.64 10.04 5.08
C THR A 136 5.47 9.18 4.15
N ILE A 137 6.30 9.84 3.36
CA ILE A 137 7.26 9.19 2.48
C ILE A 137 8.62 9.88 2.65
N GLN A 138 9.68 9.06 2.66
CA GLN A 138 11.05 9.54 2.83
C GLN A 138 12.02 8.67 2.04
N GLU A 139 12.92 9.31 1.27
CA GLU A 139 14.06 8.61 0.68
C GLU A 139 15.18 8.47 1.73
N THR A 140 15.73 7.28 1.84
CA THR A 140 16.87 6.96 2.72
C THR A 140 17.99 6.31 1.91
N LYS A 141 19.15 6.10 2.53
CA LYS A 141 20.26 5.34 1.89
C LYS A 141 19.87 3.89 1.54
N ASP A 142 18.90 3.32 2.25
CA ASP A 142 18.50 1.91 2.12
C ASP A 142 17.28 1.75 1.19
N GLY A 143 16.59 2.85 0.83
CA GLY A 143 15.41 2.82 -0.01
C GLY A 143 14.41 3.93 0.32
N VAL A 144 13.13 3.65 0.13
CA VAL A 144 12.02 4.56 0.42
C VAL A 144 11.20 4.03 1.57
N VAL A 145 11.09 4.81 2.65
CA VAL A 145 10.24 4.50 3.80
C VAL A 145 8.85 5.10 3.56
N LEU A 146 7.82 4.26 3.68
CA LEU A 146 6.41 4.63 3.68
C LEU A 146 5.83 4.35 5.05
N LYS A 147 5.14 5.34 5.64
CA LYS A 147 4.38 5.17 6.89
C LYS A 147 3.00 5.78 6.72
N ALA A 148 2.00 5.14 7.32
CA ALA A 148 0.64 5.65 7.38
C ALA A 148 -0.05 5.18 8.65
N ASP A 149 -0.93 6.04 9.17
CA ASP A 149 -1.83 5.75 10.29
C ASP A 149 -3.23 6.18 9.89
N PHE A 150 -4.17 5.26 9.92
CA PHE A 150 -5.57 5.52 9.60
C PHE A 150 -6.46 4.49 10.29
N SER A 151 -7.77 4.72 10.28
CA SER A 151 -8.75 3.75 10.80
C SER A 151 -9.74 3.37 9.71
N ILE A 152 -10.26 2.16 9.84
CA ILE A 152 -11.34 1.64 9.01
C ILE A 152 -12.52 1.28 9.91
N GLU A 153 -13.74 1.41 9.39
CA GLU A 153 -14.95 0.90 10.02
C GLU A 153 -15.23 -0.52 9.51
N LEU A 154 -15.47 -1.47 10.42
CA LEU A 154 -15.66 -2.87 10.04
C LEU A 154 -16.91 -3.09 9.20
N GLU A 155 -17.97 -2.30 9.44
CA GLU A 155 -19.24 -2.36 8.71
C GLU A 155 -19.06 -2.03 7.22
N ASP A 156 -18.17 -1.10 6.88
CA ASP A 156 -17.86 -0.72 5.48
C ASP A 156 -17.34 -1.92 4.66
N TYR A 157 -16.79 -2.92 5.34
CA TYR A 157 -16.23 -4.13 4.72
C TYR A 157 -17.06 -5.39 4.98
N ASN A 158 -18.31 -5.24 5.41
CA ASN A 158 -19.20 -6.36 5.75
C ASN A 158 -18.63 -7.30 6.80
N ILE A 159 -17.80 -6.80 7.72
CA ILE A 159 -17.25 -7.57 8.85
C ILE A 159 -18.14 -7.34 10.06
N ASN A 160 -18.94 -8.33 10.40
CA ASN A 160 -19.92 -8.21 11.49
C ASN A 160 -19.31 -8.59 12.85
N ILE A 161 -19.52 -7.76 13.86
CA ILE A 161 -19.19 -8.08 15.24
C ILE A 161 -20.36 -8.82 15.88
N PRO A 162 -20.19 -10.10 16.33
CA PRO A 162 -21.24 -10.83 17.03
C PRO A 162 -21.68 -10.09 18.31
N LYS A 163 -22.98 -10.13 18.64
CA LYS A 163 -23.56 -9.40 19.80
C LYS A 163 -22.87 -9.71 21.14
N ASN A 164 -22.36 -10.92 21.32
CA ASN A 164 -21.62 -11.33 22.51
C ASN A 164 -20.19 -10.73 22.58
N ASN A 165 -19.67 -10.18 21.49
CA ASN A 165 -18.34 -9.59 21.40
C ASN A 165 -18.35 -8.07 21.19
N ILE A 166 -19.52 -7.42 21.22
CA ILE A 166 -19.67 -6.00 20.89
C ILE A 166 -18.91 -5.06 21.85
N ASN A 167 -18.69 -5.50 23.09
CA ASN A 167 -17.91 -4.74 24.06
C ASN A 167 -16.38 -5.06 23.99
N ASP A 168 -16.02 -6.08 23.28
CA ASP A 168 -14.65 -6.59 23.21
C ASP A 168 -13.92 -6.14 21.95
N ILE A 169 -14.64 -5.90 20.85
CA ILE A 169 -14.09 -5.54 19.54
C ILE A 169 -14.58 -4.16 19.15
N ALA A 170 -13.66 -3.27 18.79
CA ALA A 170 -13.99 -1.93 18.33
C ALA A 170 -14.62 -1.95 16.93
N GLU A 171 -15.58 -1.08 16.69
CA GLU A 171 -16.17 -0.86 15.37
C GLU A 171 -15.14 -0.24 14.41
N PHE A 172 -14.26 0.65 14.95
CA PHE A 172 -13.16 1.27 14.23
C PHE A 172 -11.84 0.58 14.58
N ILE A 173 -11.13 0.13 13.56
CA ILE A 173 -9.83 -0.53 13.68
C ILE A 173 -8.73 0.42 13.25
N GLU A 174 -7.77 0.66 14.12
CA GLU A 174 -6.58 1.46 13.81
C GLU A 174 -5.59 0.62 12.98
N ILE A 175 -5.14 1.15 11.85
CA ILE A 175 -4.16 0.53 10.96
C ILE A 175 -2.89 1.37 10.95
N ASN A 176 -1.77 0.74 11.24
CA ASN A 176 -0.45 1.34 11.18
C ASN A 176 0.39 0.61 10.11
N VAL A 177 0.99 1.36 9.21
CA VAL A 177 1.82 0.86 8.10
C VAL A 177 3.24 1.37 8.27
N ASP A 178 4.23 0.47 8.22
CA ASP A 178 5.65 0.80 8.19
C ASP A 178 6.37 -0.10 7.16
N CYS A 179 6.81 0.49 6.06
CA CYS A 179 7.39 -0.25 4.95
C CYS A 179 8.66 0.42 4.43
N LEU A 180 9.76 -0.32 4.41
CA LEU A 180 10.97 0.03 3.66
C LEU A 180 10.92 -0.64 2.28
N LEU A 181 10.82 0.17 1.23
CA LEU A 181 10.81 -0.28 -0.15
C LEU A 181 12.18 -0.05 -0.78
N ILE A 182 12.73 -1.07 -1.43
CA ILE A 182 14.03 -1.00 -2.08
C ILE A 182 13.89 -1.00 -3.61
N ASN A 183 14.78 -0.28 -4.27
CA ASN A 183 14.90 -0.36 -5.72
C ASN A 183 15.91 -1.47 -6.05
N LYS A 184 15.41 -2.69 -6.34
CA LYS A 184 16.30 -3.73 -6.87
C LYS A 184 16.44 -3.52 -8.38
N PRO A 185 17.66 -3.34 -8.92
CA PRO A 185 17.86 -3.38 -10.36
C PRO A 185 17.39 -4.74 -10.86
N LYS A 186 16.62 -4.76 -11.95
CA LYS A 186 16.33 -6.02 -12.64
C LYS A 186 17.68 -6.62 -13.08
N LYS A 187 18.01 -7.81 -12.54
CA LYS A 187 19.06 -8.63 -13.10
C LYS A 187 18.72 -9.03 -14.53
#